data_838af0b7906a13ab6400cf4e65750885
#
_entry.id   838af0b7906a13ab6400cf4e65750885
#
_cell.length_a   1.000
_cell.length_b   1.000
_cell.length_c   1.000
_cell.angle_alpha   90.00
_cell.angle_beta   90.00
_cell.angle_gamma   90.00
#
_symmetry.space_group_name_H-M   'P 1'
#
loop_
_entity.id
_entity.type
_entity.pdbx_description
1 polymer ?
#
loop_
_entity_poly.entity_id
_entity_poly.type
_entity_poly.pdbx_seq_one_letter_code
_entity_poly.pdbx_strand_id
1 'polypeptide(L)'
;MKLQKLILAFSLSLFVALAAAAQDKPSPAQTAEGEVAGAKISIKYSSPAVKGRTIWGDLVPFGKIWRAGANDATTFTTSKDITIEGQKLPAGTYSFFIIPGESQSTFVFNKVAKQWGAYTYDEKQDILRVNVASQQNSTLEERLVYEVKADSFEIRWEYGKAAAKIGA
;
A
#
# COMPACT_ATOMS: atom_id res chain seq x y z
N MET A 1 -24.90 -6.41 77.18
CA MET A 1 -23.63 -6.29 76.50
C MET A 1 -23.77 -6.96 75.16
N LYS A 2 -23.95 -6.19 74.12
CA LYS A 2 -24.24 -6.68 72.74
C LYS A 2 -22.99 -6.58 71.88
N LEU A 3 -22.49 -7.73 71.46
CA LEU A 3 -21.35 -7.88 70.58
C LEU A 3 -21.75 -7.53 69.15
N GLN A 4 -21.34 -6.39 68.62
CA GLN A 4 -21.59 -6.05 67.24
C GLN A 4 -20.50 -6.70 66.40
N LYS A 5 -20.88 -7.67 65.56
CA LYS A 5 -20.02 -8.27 64.58
C LYS A 5 -19.90 -7.32 63.38
N LEU A 6 -18.75 -6.79 63.19
CA LEU A 6 -18.41 -6.03 61.97
C LEU A 6 -18.11 -7.00 60.84
N ILE A 7 -19.02 -7.09 59.87
CA ILE A 7 -18.79 -7.86 58.65
C ILE A 7 -18.10 -6.92 57.66
N LEU A 8 -16.83 -7.16 57.46
CA LEU A 8 -16.01 -6.49 56.43
C LEU A 8 -16.32 -7.18 55.09
N ALA A 9 -17.17 -6.56 54.29
CA ALA A 9 -17.43 -7.02 52.90
C ALA A 9 -16.20 -6.61 52.04
N PHE A 10 -15.34 -7.57 51.73
CA PHE A 10 -14.26 -7.42 50.77
C PHE A 10 -14.84 -7.53 49.37
N SER A 11 -15.18 -6.41 48.75
CA SER A 11 -15.60 -6.38 47.34
C SER A 11 -14.34 -6.52 46.44
N LEU A 12 -14.09 -7.75 46.05
CA LEU A 12 -13.10 -8.05 45.01
C LEU A 12 -13.60 -7.54 43.66
N SER A 13 -13.22 -6.32 43.32
CA SER A 13 -13.45 -5.75 42.02
C SER A 13 -12.58 -6.48 40.98
N LEU A 14 -13.16 -7.46 40.33
CA LEU A 14 -12.57 -8.16 39.20
C LEU A 14 -12.48 -7.17 38.01
N PHE A 15 -11.36 -6.50 37.88
CA PHE A 15 -11.02 -5.75 36.66
C PHE A 15 -10.79 -6.75 35.53
N VAL A 16 -11.85 -7.07 34.80
CA VAL A 16 -11.72 -7.73 33.48
C VAL A 16 -11.16 -6.69 32.54
N ALA A 17 -9.84 -6.66 32.39
CA ALA A 17 -9.19 -5.97 31.29
C ALA A 17 -9.61 -6.69 30.00
N LEU A 18 -10.63 -6.15 29.32
CA LEU A 18 -10.92 -6.53 27.95
C LEU A 18 -9.72 -6.06 27.11
N ALA A 19 -8.76 -6.94 26.91
CA ALA A 19 -7.80 -6.77 25.85
C ALA A 19 -8.59 -6.79 24.54
N ALA A 20 -8.92 -5.61 24.01
CA ALA A 20 -9.40 -5.47 22.66
C ALA A 20 -8.26 -6.00 21.79
N ALA A 21 -8.31 -7.28 21.40
CA ALA A 21 -7.49 -7.81 20.34
C ALA A 21 -7.80 -6.92 19.13
N ALA A 22 -6.83 -6.08 18.76
CA ALA A 22 -6.89 -5.32 17.55
C ALA A 22 -7.03 -6.35 16.43
N GLN A 23 -8.24 -6.49 15.91
CA GLN A 23 -8.54 -7.44 14.86
C GLN A 23 -7.70 -6.99 13.66
N ASP A 24 -6.66 -7.75 13.34
CA ASP A 24 -5.80 -7.47 12.18
C ASP A 24 -6.69 -7.32 10.95
N LYS A 25 -6.78 -6.08 10.44
CA LYS A 25 -7.55 -5.83 9.22
C LYS A 25 -7.01 -6.72 8.11
N PRO A 26 -7.86 -7.35 7.29
CA PRO A 26 -7.41 -8.23 6.21
C PRO A 26 -6.35 -7.60 5.30
N SER A 27 -6.39 -6.27 5.16
CA SER A 27 -5.43 -5.46 4.40
C SER A 27 -5.09 -4.21 5.21
N PRO A 28 -4.12 -4.28 6.13
CA PRO A 28 -3.74 -3.14 6.96
C PRO A 28 -3.18 -1.99 6.13
N ALA A 29 -3.43 -0.76 6.58
CA ALA A 29 -2.83 0.43 5.99
C ALA A 29 -1.33 0.46 6.29
N GLN A 30 -0.53 0.78 5.29
CA GLN A 30 0.92 0.88 5.34
C GLN A 30 1.39 2.15 4.65
N THR A 31 2.60 2.57 4.99
CA THR A 31 3.28 3.69 4.32
C THR A 31 4.73 3.30 4.06
N ALA A 32 5.18 3.46 2.82
CA ALA A 32 6.59 3.40 2.47
C ALA A 32 7.08 4.83 2.23
N GLU A 33 8.17 5.21 2.86
CA GLU A 33 8.73 6.56 2.77
C GLU A 33 10.23 6.51 2.50
N GLY A 34 10.72 7.55 1.84
CA GLY A 34 12.14 7.75 1.59
C GLY A 34 12.43 9.11 0.97
N GLU A 35 13.70 9.39 0.75
CA GLU A 35 14.15 10.57 0.04
C GLU A 35 14.96 10.14 -1.17
N VAL A 36 14.58 10.64 -2.35
CA VAL A 36 15.24 10.34 -3.62
C VAL A 36 15.47 11.65 -4.37
N ALA A 37 16.70 11.89 -4.81
CA ALA A 37 17.07 13.12 -5.52
C ALA A 37 16.64 14.41 -4.77
N GLY A 38 16.65 14.39 -3.43
CA GLY A 38 16.24 15.49 -2.57
C GLY A 38 14.72 15.72 -2.49
N ALA A 39 13.91 14.84 -3.07
CA ALA A 39 12.45 14.82 -2.94
C ALA A 39 12.05 13.80 -1.88
N LYS A 40 11.14 14.19 -0.97
CA LYS A 40 10.50 13.25 -0.06
C LYS A 40 9.42 12.49 -0.82
N ILE A 41 9.48 11.17 -0.78
CA ILE A 41 8.53 10.25 -1.41
C ILE A 41 7.73 9.57 -0.30
N SER A 42 6.42 9.49 -0.47
CA SER A 42 5.54 8.74 0.43
C SER A 42 4.51 7.97 -0.38
N ILE A 43 4.45 6.65 -0.15
CA ILE A 43 3.50 5.75 -0.80
C ILE A 43 2.60 5.18 0.29
N LYS A 44 1.31 5.55 0.28
CA LYS A 44 0.31 5.04 1.23
C LYS A 44 -0.57 4.01 0.54
N TYR A 45 -0.70 2.85 1.14
CA TYR A 45 -1.41 1.72 0.56
C TYR A 45 -2.06 0.83 1.62
N SER A 46 -3.00 0.00 1.20
CA SER A 46 -3.46 -1.13 2.01
C SER A 46 -2.78 -2.40 1.52
N SER A 47 -2.21 -3.18 2.45
CA SER A 47 -1.36 -4.34 2.20
C SER A 47 -2.16 -5.64 2.27
N PRO A 48 -2.68 -6.17 1.14
CA PRO A 48 -3.36 -7.46 1.13
C PRO A 48 -2.35 -8.62 1.27
N ALA A 49 -2.82 -9.74 1.82
CA ALA A 49 -2.07 -10.99 1.90
C ALA A 49 -2.43 -11.91 0.73
N VAL A 50 -1.49 -12.79 0.35
CA VAL A 50 -1.71 -13.83 -0.67
C VAL A 50 -2.76 -14.85 -0.22
N LYS A 51 -2.64 -15.36 1.00
CA LYS A 51 -3.55 -16.35 1.58
C LYS A 51 -3.81 -17.55 0.64
N GLY A 52 -2.75 -18.07 0.05
CA GLY A 52 -2.81 -19.23 -0.85
C GLY A 52 -3.52 -18.99 -2.18
N ARG A 53 -3.81 -17.74 -2.54
CA ARG A 53 -4.45 -17.39 -3.83
C ARG A 53 -3.38 -17.17 -4.89
N THR A 54 -3.75 -17.42 -6.15
CA THR A 54 -2.98 -16.93 -7.30
C THR A 54 -3.27 -15.44 -7.49
N ILE A 55 -2.25 -14.62 -7.44
CA ILE A 55 -2.40 -13.17 -7.54
C ILE A 55 -2.35 -12.73 -9.01
N TRP A 56 -1.20 -12.91 -9.64
CA TRP A 56 -0.94 -12.37 -10.96
C TRP A 56 -1.62 -13.19 -12.07
N GLY A 57 -2.44 -12.53 -12.86
CA GLY A 57 -3.23 -13.15 -13.92
C GLY A 57 -4.60 -13.69 -13.46
N ASP A 58 -4.83 -13.79 -12.13
CA ASP A 58 -6.10 -14.25 -11.56
C ASP A 58 -6.74 -13.16 -10.69
N LEU A 59 -6.37 -13.02 -9.41
CA LEU A 59 -6.92 -11.98 -8.54
C LEU A 59 -6.66 -10.57 -9.09
N VAL A 60 -5.48 -10.37 -9.68
CA VAL A 60 -5.06 -9.16 -10.39
C VAL A 60 -4.84 -9.53 -11.86
N PRO A 61 -5.87 -9.39 -12.72
CA PRO A 61 -5.80 -9.80 -14.12
C PRO A 61 -4.79 -8.97 -14.91
N PHE A 62 -4.04 -9.61 -15.80
CA PHE A 62 -3.16 -8.91 -16.72
C PHE A 62 -3.93 -7.99 -17.67
N GLY A 63 -3.35 -6.85 -18.01
CA GLY A 63 -3.92 -5.85 -18.90
C GLY A 63 -5.10 -5.06 -18.31
N LYS A 64 -5.42 -5.20 -17.04
CA LYS A 64 -6.49 -4.46 -16.37
C LYS A 64 -5.93 -3.47 -15.37
N ILE A 65 -6.58 -2.29 -15.28
CA ILE A 65 -6.22 -1.30 -14.28
C ILE A 65 -6.46 -1.85 -12.88
N TRP A 66 -5.48 -1.74 -12.00
CA TRP A 66 -5.53 -2.20 -10.62
C TRP A 66 -5.09 -1.06 -9.69
N ARG A 67 -5.82 -0.89 -8.58
CA ARG A 67 -5.56 0.14 -7.55
C ARG A 67 -4.24 0.00 -6.79
N ALA A 68 -3.39 -0.94 -7.23
CA ALA A 68 -2.06 -1.19 -6.71
C ALA A 68 -1.99 -1.45 -5.19
N GLY A 69 -3.06 -2.07 -4.67
CA GLY A 69 -3.26 -2.39 -3.26
C GLY A 69 -4.67 -2.92 -3.02
N ALA A 70 -5.20 -2.68 -1.82
CA ALA A 70 -6.56 -3.00 -1.43
C ALA A 70 -7.28 -1.75 -0.91
N ASN A 71 -8.62 -1.80 -0.78
CA ASN A 71 -9.47 -0.71 -0.30
C ASN A 71 -9.35 0.55 -1.19
N ASP A 72 -8.96 1.70 -0.62
CA ASP A 72 -8.66 2.90 -1.39
C ASP A 72 -7.51 2.65 -2.39
N ALA A 73 -7.50 3.41 -3.47
CA ALA A 73 -6.37 3.41 -4.38
C ALA A 73 -5.10 3.84 -3.64
N THR A 74 -4.00 3.16 -3.92
CA THR A 74 -2.67 3.55 -3.43
C THR A 74 -2.37 4.99 -3.85
N THR A 75 -1.74 5.77 -2.98
CA THR A 75 -1.31 7.13 -3.31
C THR A 75 0.21 7.22 -3.34
N PHE A 76 0.72 8.00 -4.29
CA PHE A 76 2.12 8.35 -4.42
C PHE A 76 2.26 9.88 -4.26
N THR A 77 3.07 10.29 -3.30
CA THR A 77 3.33 11.73 -3.04
C THR A 77 4.80 12.02 -3.25
N THR A 78 5.10 13.10 -3.95
CA THR A 78 6.44 13.66 -4.07
C THR A 78 6.46 15.12 -3.66
N SER A 79 7.43 15.52 -2.85
CA SER A 79 7.56 16.90 -2.35
C SER A 79 8.16 17.87 -3.35
N LYS A 80 8.74 17.38 -4.44
CA LYS A 80 9.34 18.16 -5.53
C LYS A 80 9.03 17.52 -6.88
N ASP A 81 9.22 18.28 -7.94
CA ASP A 81 9.24 17.72 -9.29
C ASP A 81 10.35 16.66 -9.38
N ILE A 82 10.02 15.52 -9.95
CA ILE A 82 10.91 14.38 -10.16
C ILE A 82 10.73 13.83 -11.57
N THR A 83 11.56 12.88 -11.92
CA THR A 83 11.31 12.02 -13.09
C THR A 83 11.05 10.59 -12.65
N ILE A 84 10.13 9.91 -13.33
CA ILE A 84 9.89 8.48 -13.22
C ILE A 84 10.23 7.85 -14.57
N GLU A 85 11.17 6.92 -14.58
CA GLU A 85 11.72 6.35 -15.83
C GLU A 85 12.11 7.45 -16.84
N GLY A 86 12.68 8.57 -16.35
CA GLY A 86 13.11 9.72 -17.15
C GLY A 86 11.99 10.66 -17.61
N GLN A 87 10.73 10.40 -17.25
CA GLN A 87 9.57 11.24 -17.59
C GLN A 87 9.13 12.09 -16.39
N LYS A 88 8.83 13.36 -16.62
CA LYS A 88 8.50 14.32 -15.56
C LYS A 88 7.21 13.96 -14.82
N LEU A 89 7.29 14.01 -13.49
CA LEU A 89 6.17 13.99 -12.57
C LEU A 89 6.26 15.20 -11.64
N PRO A 90 5.36 16.19 -11.74
CA PRO A 90 5.36 17.36 -10.87
C PRO A 90 5.19 17.01 -9.39
N ALA A 91 5.61 17.91 -8.51
CA ALA A 91 5.34 17.81 -7.08
C ALA A 91 3.82 17.69 -6.84
N GLY A 92 3.42 16.77 -5.96
CA GLY A 92 2.01 16.56 -5.65
C GLY A 92 1.70 15.19 -5.10
N THR A 93 0.40 14.92 -4.94
CA THR A 93 -0.13 13.62 -4.55
C THR A 93 -1.03 13.08 -5.66
N TYR A 94 -0.78 11.83 -6.02
CA TYR A 94 -1.46 11.13 -7.11
C TYR A 94 -2.06 9.84 -6.58
N SER A 95 -3.19 9.39 -7.12
CA SER A 95 -3.50 7.97 -7.02
C SER A 95 -2.58 7.20 -7.95
N PHE A 96 -2.12 6.06 -7.47
CA PHE A 96 -1.19 5.18 -8.18
C PHE A 96 -1.90 3.90 -8.56
N PHE A 97 -1.87 3.59 -9.84
CA PHE A 97 -2.43 2.37 -10.41
C PHE A 97 -1.36 1.59 -11.15
N ILE A 98 -1.61 0.32 -11.35
CA ILE A 98 -0.78 -0.55 -12.18
C ILE A 98 -1.68 -1.28 -13.18
N ILE A 99 -1.25 -1.35 -14.42
CA ILE A 99 -1.75 -2.30 -15.41
C ILE A 99 -0.71 -3.41 -15.49
N PRO A 100 -0.92 -4.54 -14.82
CA PRO A 100 0.07 -5.60 -14.79
C PRO A 100 0.14 -6.35 -16.12
N GLY A 101 1.31 -6.83 -16.43
CA GLY A 101 1.57 -7.71 -17.56
C GLY A 101 2.64 -8.74 -17.21
N GLU A 102 2.72 -9.82 -17.96
CA GLU A 102 3.63 -10.93 -17.67
C GLU A 102 5.11 -10.51 -17.69
N SER A 103 5.51 -9.73 -18.68
CA SER A 103 6.89 -9.27 -18.85
C SER A 103 7.08 -7.77 -18.61
N GLN A 104 6.01 -7.01 -18.75
CA GLN A 104 6.03 -5.56 -18.60
C GLN A 104 4.71 -5.09 -17.98
N SER A 105 4.82 -4.24 -16.96
CA SER A 105 3.69 -3.56 -16.31
C SER A 105 3.72 -2.07 -16.63
N THR A 106 2.56 -1.42 -16.62
CA THR A 106 2.46 0.04 -16.74
C THR A 106 2.12 0.64 -15.39
N PHE A 107 2.96 1.52 -14.89
CA PHE A 107 2.70 2.34 -13.72
C PHE A 107 1.98 3.62 -14.13
N VAL A 108 0.89 3.93 -13.45
CA VAL A 108 -0.02 5.02 -13.81
C VAL A 108 -0.17 5.97 -12.63
N PHE A 109 0.08 7.25 -12.87
CA PHE A 109 -0.09 8.32 -11.89
C PHE A 109 -1.26 9.19 -12.32
N ASN A 110 -2.32 9.23 -11.51
CA ASN A 110 -3.57 9.90 -11.83
C ASN A 110 -3.80 11.06 -10.87
N LYS A 111 -4.21 12.22 -11.41
CA LYS A 111 -4.36 13.45 -10.63
C LYS A 111 -5.49 13.43 -9.60
N VAL A 112 -6.46 12.52 -9.74
CA VAL A 112 -7.51 12.34 -8.74
C VAL A 112 -6.96 11.49 -7.59
N ALA A 113 -6.33 12.14 -6.62
CA ALA A 113 -5.55 11.47 -5.58
C ALA A 113 -6.39 10.58 -4.64
N LYS A 114 -7.66 10.92 -4.40
CA LYS A 114 -8.53 10.17 -3.50
C LYS A 114 -9.63 9.45 -4.27
N GLN A 115 -9.50 8.13 -4.37
CA GLN A 115 -10.44 7.26 -5.06
C GLN A 115 -10.62 5.95 -4.29
N TRP A 116 -11.86 5.43 -4.27
CA TRP A 116 -12.12 4.08 -3.75
C TRP A 116 -11.89 3.03 -4.85
N GLY A 117 -10.87 2.20 -4.67
CA GLY A 117 -10.54 1.17 -5.67
C GLY A 117 -10.13 1.77 -7.01
N ALA A 118 -10.60 1.15 -8.08
CA ALA A 118 -10.45 1.61 -9.46
C ALA A 118 -11.81 1.86 -10.14
N TYR A 119 -12.88 1.95 -9.36
CA TYR A 119 -14.25 2.01 -9.91
C TYR A 119 -14.56 3.32 -10.62
N THR A 120 -13.93 4.42 -10.18
CA THR A 120 -14.11 5.76 -10.77
C THR A 120 -12.86 6.21 -11.53
N TYR A 121 -11.97 5.26 -11.83
CA TYR A 121 -10.77 5.57 -12.61
C TYR A 121 -11.13 6.15 -13.99
N ASP A 122 -10.52 7.28 -14.31
CA ASP A 122 -10.64 7.94 -15.61
C ASP A 122 -9.23 8.18 -16.15
N GLU A 123 -8.90 7.52 -17.26
CA GLU A 123 -7.59 7.64 -17.90
C GLU A 123 -7.27 9.05 -18.41
N LYS A 124 -8.29 9.88 -18.65
CA LYS A 124 -8.10 11.29 -19.02
C LYS A 124 -7.49 12.14 -17.92
N GLN A 125 -7.49 11.60 -16.68
CA GLN A 125 -6.90 12.23 -15.51
C GLN A 125 -5.47 11.72 -15.24
N ASP A 126 -4.93 10.85 -16.09
CA ASP A 126 -3.56 10.38 -15.96
C ASP A 126 -2.57 11.50 -16.30
N ILE A 127 -1.64 11.72 -15.40
CA ILE A 127 -0.54 12.68 -15.57
C ILE A 127 0.67 12.00 -16.20
N LEU A 128 0.88 10.72 -15.85
CA LEU A 128 2.03 9.96 -16.31
C LEU A 128 1.70 8.48 -16.39
N ARG A 129 2.18 7.85 -17.45
CA ARG A 129 2.24 6.39 -17.61
C ARG A 129 3.65 5.99 -18.00
N VAL A 130 4.24 5.06 -17.27
CA VAL A 130 5.56 4.52 -17.57
C VAL A 130 5.53 3.01 -17.59
N ASN A 131 6.27 2.42 -18.51
CA ASN A 131 6.43 0.98 -18.60
C ASN A 131 7.65 0.55 -17.79
N VAL A 132 7.48 -0.49 -17.01
CA VAL A 132 8.52 -1.10 -16.18
C VAL A 132 8.56 -2.61 -16.40
N ALA A 133 9.72 -3.22 -16.26
CA ALA A 133 9.83 -4.66 -16.36
C ALA A 133 9.10 -5.35 -15.20
N SER A 134 8.26 -6.33 -15.53
CA SER A 134 7.72 -7.28 -14.56
C SER A 134 8.78 -8.36 -14.31
N GLN A 135 9.09 -8.61 -13.04
CA GLN A 135 10.14 -9.55 -12.65
C GLN A 135 9.58 -10.59 -11.66
N GLN A 136 10.22 -11.74 -11.63
CA GLN A 136 9.95 -12.78 -10.64
C GLN A 136 10.80 -12.56 -9.39
N ASN A 137 10.16 -12.71 -8.23
CA ASN A 137 10.85 -12.79 -6.95
C ASN A 137 11.09 -14.27 -6.63
N SER A 138 12.27 -14.62 -6.13
CA SER A 138 12.62 -16.02 -5.77
C SER A 138 11.94 -16.51 -4.49
N THR A 139 11.49 -15.57 -3.66
CA THR A 139 10.82 -15.84 -2.37
C THR A 139 9.40 -15.32 -2.40
N LEU A 140 8.50 -16.05 -1.71
CA LEU A 140 7.12 -15.62 -1.52
C LEU A 140 7.08 -14.34 -0.67
N GLU A 141 6.51 -13.28 -1.22
CA GLU A 141 6.13 -12.10 -0.47
C GLU A 141 4.64 -12.23 -0.08
N GLU A 142 4.37 -12.73 1.13
CA GLU A 142 3.00 -13.04 1.57
C GLU A 142 2.11 -11.78 1.61
N ARG A 143 2.68 -10.61 1.90
CA ARG A 143 1.95 -9.35 1.89
C ARG A 143 2.48 -8.40 0.84
N LEU A 144 1.59 -7.67 0.21
CA LEU A 144 1.98 -6.58 -0.68
C LEU A 144 2.82 -5.56 0.07
N VAL A 145 3.99 -5.24 -0.47
CA VAL A 145 4.96 -4.32 0.11
C VAL A 145 5.45 -3.33 -0.95
N TYR A 146 5.55 -2.06 -0.55
CA TYR A 146 6.30 -1.04 -1.26
C TYR A 146 7.59 -0.71 -0.52
N GLU A 147 8.61 -0.37 -1.26
CA GLU A 147 9.90 0.09 -0.74
C GLU A 147 10.40 1.27 -1.57
N VAL A 148 10.80 2.35 -0.90
CA VAL A 148 11.50 3.48 -1.53
C VAL A 148 12.98 3.27 -1.31
N LYS A 149 13.74 3.18 -2.41
CA LYS A 149 15.19 2.96 -2.45
C LYS A 149 15.91 4.27 -2.77
N ALA A 150 17.23 4.22 -2.85
CA ALA A 150 18.05 5.41 -3.09
C ALA A 150 17.76 6.13 -4.42
N ASP A 151 17.33 5.39 -5.46
CA ASP A 151 17.08 5.89 -6.81
C ASP A 151 15.81 5.35 -7.47
N SER A 152 14.94 4.71 -6.70
CA SER A 152 13.78 3.99 -7.24
C SER A 152 12.73 3.72 -6.18
N PHE A 153 11.56 3.25 -6.59
CA PHE A 153 10.62 2.56 -5.71
C PHE A 153 10.23 1.22 -6.32
N GLU A 154 9.90 0.27 -5.46
CA GLU A 154 9.59 -1.10 -5.83
C GLU A 154 8.30 -1.56 -5.18
N ILE A 155 7.55 -2.41 -5.89
CA ILE A 155 6.42 -3.17 -5.37
C ILE A 155 6.77 -4.66 -5.42
N ARG A 156 6.43 -5.39 -4.36
CA ARG A 156 6.53 -6.87 -4.29
C ARG A 156 5.25 -7.45 -3.72
N TRP A 157 4.80 -8.53 -4.31
CA TRP A 157 3.68 -9.32 -3.79
C TRP A 157 3.67 -10.70 -4.46
N GLU A 158 3.38 -11.76 -3.68
CA GLU A 158 3.49 -13.15 -4.12
C GLU A 158 4.92 -13.43 -4.65
N TYR A 159 5.06 -13.81 -5.90
CA TYR A 159 6.36 -13.98 -6.58
C TYR A 159 6.64 -12.87 -7.59
N GLY A 160 5.81 -11.85 -7.66
CA GLY A 160 5.98 -10.75 -8.60
C GLY A 160 6.63 -9.53 -7.96
N LYS A 161 7.45 -8.83 -8.75
CA LYS A 161 8.00 -7.51 -8.41
C LYS A 161 8.13 -6.63 -9.63
N ALA A 162 8.03 -5.34 -9.41
CA ALA A 162 8.31 -4.32 -10.41
C ALA A 162 8.88 -3.08 -9.73
N ALA A 163 9.76 -2.38 -10.39
CA ALA A 163 10.39 -1.17 -9.86
C ALA A 163 10.45 -0.10 -10.93
N ALA A 164 10.36 1.17 -10.52
CA ALA A 164 10.56 2.33 -11.37
C ALA A 164 11.67 3.21 -10.80
N LYS A 165 12.55 3.70 -11.68
CA LYS A 165 13.60 4.64 -11.32
C LYS A 165 13.02 6.02 -11.05
N ILE A 166 13.59 6.70 -10.06
CA ILE A 166 13.31 8.09 -9.71
C ILE A 166 14.55 8.90 -9.94
N GLY A 167 14.42 10.01 -10.66
CA GLY A 167 15.49 10.98 -10.87
C GLY A 167 15.06 12.41 -10.52
N ALA A 168 16.01 13.34 -10.56
CA ALA A 168 15.76 14.77 -10.42
C ALA A 168 15.12 15.36 -11.67
#